data_7e0a091ffcd62d935e1752fe702ab599
#
_entry.id   7e0a091ffcd62d935e1752fe702ab599
#
_cell.length_a   1.000
_cell.length_b   1.000
_cell.length_c   1.000
_cell.angle_alpha   90.00
_cell.angle_beta   90.00
_cell.angle_gamma   90.00
#
_symmetry.space_group_name_H-M   'P 1'
#
loop_
_entity.id
_entity.type
_entity.pdbx_description
1 polymer ?
#
loop_
_entity_poly.entity_id
_entity_poly.type
_entity_poly.pdbx_seq_one_letter_code
_entity_poly.pdbx_strand_id
1 'polypeptide(L)'
;MCFQAIVWADDWGVEHENVLSVRYGGMWMQDQYLSPLLYSGQQVGLSNEWWQEFRCDSTKKWENVGKMDVGFGWMYNNMYTNLIYSLGLHGGWGACYNWHFTDYGLRVKLGPYMDVDLMGKMHGSSVNKPYSMDLAVNLCAMGGLEWAFRAKKTSYRLRYMVRANMIGMDYLPDYWHSYYEMGEGVLGDFRCAGMWNHRHLQHELTFDMQLKRSTWRVGIAHEYLEYGERGMMFSREMVSAVVGCVWQYKTRPKVVF
;
A
#
# COMPACT_ATOMS: atom_id res chain seq x y z
N MET A 1 23.68 26.22 8.00
CA MET A 1 22.78 25.46 8.87
C MET A 1 23.38 24.09 9.07
N CYS A 2 23.87 23.75 10.27
CA CYS A 2 24.35 22.39 10.53
C CYS A 2 23.14 21.47 10.78
N PHE A 3 22.90 20.56 9.88
CA PHE A 3 22.01 19.43 10.12
C PHE A 3 22.76 18.43 11.01
N GLN A 4 22.28 18.23 12.23
CA GLN A 4 22.81 17.15 13.06
C GLN A 4 22.05 15.87 12.71
N ALA A 5 22.76 14.83 12.26
CA ALA A 5 22.21 13.49 12.13
C ALA A 5 21.68 13.04 13.49
N ILE A 6 20.49 12.45 13.50
CA ILE A 6 19.94 11.87 14.72
C ILE A 6 20.70 10.60 14.99
N VAL A 7 21.54 10.63 16.04
CA VAL A 7 22.11 9.40 16.59
C VAL A 7 20.96 8.64 17.27
N TRP A 8 20.60 7.50 16.73
CA TRP A 8 19.60 6.61 17.31
C TRP A 8 20.17 6.08 18.62
N ALA A 9 19.56 6.45 19.75
CA ALA A 9 20.01 6.01 21.06
C ALA A 9 19.87 4.49 21.18
N ASP A 10 20.98 3.83 21.51
CA ASP A 10 21.04 2.40 21.85
C ASP A 10 20.32 2.15 23.18
N ASP A 11 19.01 1.96 23.12
CA ASP A 11 18.21 1.51 24.24
C ASP A 11 17.66 0.12 23.92
N TRP A 12 17.82 -0.82 24.85
CA TRP A 12 17.50 -2.26 24.72
C TRP A 12 16.00 -2.57 24.56
N GLY A 13 15.25 -1.78 23.84
CA GLY A 13 13.84 -1.97 23.59
C GLY A 13 13.54 -2.20 22.11
N VAL A 14 12.61 -3.09 21.80
CA VAL A 14 12.09 -3.24 20.46
C VAL A 14 11.31 -1.96 20.10
N GLU A 15 11.72 -1.30 19.04
CA GLU A 15 11.00 -0.13 18.54
C GLU A 15 9.80 -0.59 17.72
N HIS A 16 8.66 -0.04 18.07
CA HIS A 16 7.43 -0.19 17.33
C HIS A 16 6.98 1.16 16.81
N GLU A 17 6.60 1.20 15.57
CA GLU A 17 5.95 2.35 14.96
C GLU A 17 4.61 1.91 14.41
N ASN A 18 3.57 2.67 14.70
CA ASN A 18 2.24 2.50 14.13
C ASN A 18 1.79 3.82 13.53
N VAL A 19 1.25 3.77 12.33
CA VAL A 19 0.81 4.94 11.57
C VAL A 19 -0.61 4.74 11.12
N LEU A 20 -1.50 5.62 11.53
CA LEU A 20 -2.85 5.69 11.00
C LEU A 20 -2.94 6.93 10.12
N SER A 21 -3.36 6.75 8.88
CA SER A 21 -3.47 7.84 7.92
C SER A 21 -4.76 7.78 7.12
N VAL A 22 -5.18 8.96 6.68
CA VAL A 22 -6.25 9.17 5.71
C VAL A 22 -5.61 9.46 4.37
N ARG A 23 -6.18 8.90 3.31
CA ARG A 23 -5.80 9.13 1.92
C ARG A 23 -6.96 9.76 1.18
N TYR A 24 -6.66 10.75 0.35
CA TYR A 24 -7.62 11.37 -0.55
C TYR A 24 -6.94 11.76 -1.85
N GLY A 25 -7.56 11.43 -2.98
CA GLY A 25 -6.94 11.74 -4.26
C GLY A 25 -7.74 11.37 -5.49
N GLY A 26 -7.08 11.48 -6.64
CA GLY A 26 -7.62 11.12 -7.93
C GLY A 26 -7.47 9.61 -8.20
N MET A 27 -8.42 9.09 -8.95
CA MET A 27 -8.43 7.69 -9.41
C MET A 27 -8.87 7.64 -10.87
N TRP A 28 -8.15 6.86 -11.65
CA TRP A 28 -8.45 6.55 -13.05
C TRP A 28 -8.54 5.04 -13.19
N MET A 29 -9.57 4.56 -13.87
CA MET A 29 -9.82 3.13 -14.03
C MET A 29 -10.39 2.83 -15.41
N GLN A 30 -9.88 1.78 -16.02
CA GLN A 30 -10.46 1.14 -17.20
C GLN A 30 -10.63 -0.34 -16.88
N ASP A 31 -11.86 -0.83 -16.92
CA ASP A 31 -12.20 -2.23 -16.67
C ASP A 31 -13.04 -2.74 -17.84
N GLN A 32 -12.41 -3.45 -18.75
CA GLN A 32 -13.08 -3.96 -19.95
C GLN A 32 -14.15 -5.01 -19.65
N TYR A 33 -14.12 -5.64 -18.48
CA TYR A 33 -15.17 -6.53 -18.04
C TYR A 33 -16.47 -5.79 -17.72
N LEU A 34 -16.39 -4.63 -17.06
CA LEU A 34 -17.54 -3.80 -16.72
C LEU A 34 -17.91 -2.84 -17.85
N SER A 35 -16.93 -2.19 -18.44
CA SER A 35 -17.09 -1.18 -19.48
C SER A 35 -15.75 -0.91 -20.19
N PRO A 36 -15.73 -0.80 -21.54
CA PRO A 36 -14.51 -0.47 -22.26
C PRO A 36 -14.08 1.01 -22.11
N LEU A 37 -14.88 1.83 -21.42
CA LEU A 37 -14.62 3.26 -21.24
C LEU A 37 -13.63 3.50 -20.10
N LEU A 38 -12.89 4.62 -20.21
CA LEU A 38 -12.08 5.14 -19.11
C LEU A 38 -12.98 5.91 -18.15
N TYR A 39 -12.83 5.62 -16.88
CA TYR A 39 -13.49 6.32 -15.77
C TYR A 39 -12.46 7.10 -14.97
N SER A 40 -12.84 8.29 -14.55
CA SER A 40 -12.03 9.14 -13.70
C SER A 40 -12.86 9.69 -12.53
N GLY A 41 -12.25 9.83 -11.39
CA GLY A 41 -12.94 10.29 -10.19
C GLY A 41 -12.03 10.45 -9.01
N GLN A 42 -12.58 10.21 -7.85
CA GLN A 42 -11.90 10.43 -6.58
C GLN A 42 -11.99 9.19 -5.70
N GLN A 43 -11.06 9.12 -4.77
CA GLN A 43 -11.05 8.11 -3.72
C GLN A 43 -10.77 8.71 -2.36
N VAL A 44 -11.29 8.07 -1.34
CA VAL A 44 -10.96 8.28 0.06
C VAL A 44 -10.58 6.93 0.67
N GLY A 45 -9.59 6.91 1.55
CA GLY A 45 -9.17 5.68 2.20
C GLY A 45 -8.59 5.92 3.58
N LEU A 46 -8.57 4.84 4.35
CA LEU A 46 -7.89 4.72 5.63
C LEU A 46 -6.76 3.72 5.49
N SER A 47 -5.61 4.05 6.05
CA SER A 47 -4.43 3.19 6.04
C SER A 47 -3.87 3.06 7.44
N ASN A 48 -3.59 1.84 7.84
CA ASN A 48 -2.82 1.53 9.05
C ASN A 48 -1.54 0.81 8.63
N GLU A 49 -0.39 1.37 8.99
CA GLU A 49 0.93 0.81 8.73
C GLU A 49 1.65 0.60 10.05
N TRP A 50 2.31 -0.55 10.22
CA TRP A 50 3.11 -0.82 11.41
C TRP A 50 4.49 -1.34 11.03
N TRP A 51 5.48 -0.92 11.83
CA TRP A 51 6.88 -1.32 11.72
C TRP A 51 7.33 -1.85 13.07
N GLN A 52 8.09 -2.92 13.07
CA GLN A 52 8.59 -3.54 14.29
C GLN A 52 9.96 -4.14 14.08
N GLU A 53 10.94 -3.77 14.89
CA GLU A 53 12.25 -4.43 14.93
C GLU A 53 12.11 -5.88 15.40
N PHE A 54 12.90 -6.79 14.82
CA PHE A 54 12.94 -8.18 15.26
C PHE A 54 13.58 -8.29 16.64
N ARG A 55 12.92 -8.96 17.56
CA ARG A 55 13.42 -9.18 18.94
C ARG A 55 14.72 -9.98 19.00
N CYS A 56 14.96 -10.85 18.04
CA CYS A 56 16.14 -11.72 17.99
C CYS A 56 17.35 -11.03 17.37
N ASP A 57 17.17 -9.84 16.79
CA ASP A 57 18.25 -9.15 16.10
C ASP A 57 18.85 -8.05 16.97
N SER A 58 19.98 -8.39 17.63
CA SER A 58 20.76 -7.42 18.41
C SER A 58 21.36 -6.30 17.55
N THR A 59 21.45 -6.49 16.23
CA THR A 59 22.01 -5.50 15.29
C THR A 59 20.99 -4.53 14.77
N LYS A 60 19.70 -4.72 15.08
CA LYS A 60 18.55 -3.90 14.64
C LYS A 60 18.48 -3.68 13.12
N LYS A 61 18.93 -4.68 12.37
CA LYS A 61 18.95 -4.63 10.91
C LYS A 61 17.70 -5.19 10.27
N TRP A 62 16.95 -6.01 10.99
CA TRP A 62 15.74 -6.62 10.48
C TRP A 62 14.49 -6.00 11.11
N GLU A 63 13.56 -5.61 10.26
CA GLU A 63 12.25 -5.06 10.65
C GLU A 63 11.12 -5.83 9.98
N ASN A 64 10.05 -6.08 10.73
CA ASN A 64 8.75 -6.45 10.18
C ASN A 64 8.00 -5.19 9.75
N VAL A 65 7.32 -5.27 8.63
CA VAL A 65 6.38 -4.24 8.18
C VAL A 65 5.05 -4.89 7.83
N GLY A 66 3.97 -4.25 8.24
CA GLY A 66 2.65 -4.62 7.80
C GLY A 66 1.83 -3.39 7.47
N LYS A 67 0.84 -3.56 6.61
CA LYS A 67 -0.04 -2.48 6.17
C LYS A 67 -1.42 -3.04 5.89
N MET A 68 -2.43 -2.27 6.26
CA MET A 68 -3.83 -2.51 5.91
C MET A 68 -4.43 -1.21 5.40
N ASP A 69 -5.05 -1.26 4.24
CA ASP A 69 -5.72 -0.13 3.60
C ASP A 69 -7.17 -0.51 3.30
N VAL A 70 -8.07 0.43 3.50
CA VAL A 70 -9.46 0.38 3.07
C VAL A 70 -9.73 1.62 2.25
N GLY A 71 -10.21 1.46 1.03
CA GLY A 71 -10.46 2.57 0.12
C GLY A 71 -11.83 2.50 -0.53
N PHE A 72 -12.47 3.64 -0.68
CA PHE A 72 -13.69 3.80 -1.43
C PHE A 72 -13.49 4.81 -2.54
N GLY A 73 -13.85 4.44 -3.78
CA GLY A 73 -13.73 5.29 -4.97
C GLY A 73 -15.06 5.46 -5.68
N TRP A 74 -15.24 6.61 -6.33
CA TRP A 74 -16.36 6.88 -7.22
C TRP A 74 -15.82 7.59 -8.46
N MET A 75 -16.20 7.08 -9.63
CA MET A 75 -15.64 7.49 -10.91
C MET A 75 -16.71 7.60 -11.95
N TYR A 76 -16.61 8.62 -12.78
CA TYR A 76 -17.48 8.86 -13.92
C TYR A 76 -16.74 8.62 -15.23
N ASN A 77 -17.47 8.19 -16.26
CA ASN A 77 -16.94 8.24 -17.61
C ASN A 77 -16.82 9.70 -18.10
N ASN A 78 -16.10 9.93 -19.18
CA ASN A 78 -15.85 11.28 -19.72
C ASN A 78 -17.11 12.07 -20.06
N MET A 79 -18.26 11.41 -20.26
CA MET A 79 -19.53 12.05 -20.57
C MET A 79 -20.43 12.25 -19.32
N TYR A 80 -19.97 11.83 -18.14
CA TYR A 80 -20.72 11.85 -16.88
C TYR A 80 -22.09 11.11 -16.95
N THR A 81 -22.23 10.16 -17.87
CA THR A 81 -23.45 9.38 -18.05
C THR A 81 -23.46 8.12 -17.20
N ASN A 82 -22.29 7.61 -16.85
CA ASN A 82 -22.13 6.36 -16.11
C ASN A 82 -21.19 6.55 -14.93
N LEU A 83 -21.51 5.88 -13.83
CA LEU A 83 -20.80 5.92 -12.56
C LEU A 83 -20.37 4.52 -12.15
N ILE A 84 -19.11 4.39 -11.73
CA ILE A 84 -18.58 3.19 -11.08
C ILE A 84 -18.20 3.54 -9.64
N TYR A 85 -18.65 2.71 -8.71
CA TYR A 85 -18.16 2.68 -7.34
C TYR A 85 -17.15 1.54 -7.17
N SER A 86 -16.13 1.77 -6.37
CA SER A 86 -15.15 0.75 -6.00
C SER A 86 -14.92 0.74 -4.51
N LEU A 87 -14.79 -0.46 -3.95
CA LEU A 87 -14.36 -0.69 -2.57
C LEU A 87 -13.13 -1.59 -2.60
N GLY A 88 -12.00 -1.06 -2.14
CA GLY A 88 -10.74 -1.78 -2.06
C GLY A 88 -10.39 -2.13 -0.62
N LEU A 89 -9.93 -3.35 -0.40
CA LEU A 89 -9.29 -3.82 0.82
C LEU A 89 -7.91 -4.34 0.44
N HIS A 90 -6.90 -3.74 1.00
CA HIS A 90 -5.52 -4.14 0.79
C HIS A 90 -4.89 -4.50 2.12
N GLY A 91 -4.18 -5.61 2.16
CA GLY A 91 -3.45 -6.05 3.34
C GLY A 91 -2.15 -6.69 2.95
N GLY A 92 -1.07 -6.38 3.68
CA GLY A 92 0.18 -7.00 3.39
C GLY A 92 1.13 -7.01 4.58
N TRP A 93 2.10 -7.90 4.50
CA TRP A 93 3.09 -8.11 5.52
C TRP A 93 4.42 -8.53 4.88
N GLY A 94 5.52 -8.06 5.47
CA GLY A 94 6.85 -8.37 4.99
C GLY A 94 7.92 -8.16 6.03
N ALA A 95 9.14 -8.45 5.63
CA ALA A 95 10.33 -8.21 6.41
C ALA A 95 11.36 -7.49 5.54
N CYS A 96 12.06 -6.53 6.09
CA CYS A 96 13.12 -5.83 5.39
C CYS A 96 14.41 -5.81 6.17
N TYR A 97 15.50 -5.84 5.44
CA TYR A 97 16.82 -5.62 5.95
C TYR A 97 17.19 -4.14 5.78
N ASN A 98 17.78 -3.55 6.83
CA ASN A 98 18.12 -2.14 6.89
C ASN A 98 19.65 -1.97 6.87
N TRP A 99 20.14 -1.18 5.92
CA TRP A 99 21.50 -0.66 5.93
C TRP A 99 21.47 0.73 6.54
N HIS A 100 22.21 0.89 7.62
CA HIS A 100 22.27 2.16 8.36
C HIS A 100 23.53 2.93 7.97
N PHE A 101 23.38 4.13 7.47
CA PHE A 101 24.44 5.08 7.18
C PHE A 101 24.35 6.21 8.21
N THR A 102 24.84 5.92 9.41
CA THR A 102 24.67 6.78 10.60
C THR A 102 25.17 8.19 10.43
N ASP A 103 26.30 8.36 9.72
CA ASP A 103 26.91 9.68 9.50
C ASP A 103 25.98 10.65 8.72
N TYR A 104 25.08 10.11 7.92
CA TYR A 104 24.14 10.87 7.09
C TYR A 104 22.71 10.82 7.59
N GLY A 105 22.41 10.02 8.63
CA GLY A 105 21.04 9.78 9.08
C GLY A 105 20.18 9.05 8.04
N LEU A 106 20.82 8.31 7.12
CA LEU A 106 20.18 7.60 6.02
C LEU A 106 20.04 6.11 6.33
N ARG A 107 18.88 5.55 6.01
CA ARG A 107 18.61 4.10 6.01
C ARG A 107 18.15 3.67 4.64
N VAL A 108 18.67 2.56 4.17
CA VAL A 108 18.21 1.87 2.95
C VAL A 108 17.53 0.58 3.38
N LYS A 109 16.35 0.34 2.89
CA LYS A 109 15.52 -0.83 3.23
C LYS A 109 15.28 -1.68 1.99
N LEU A 110 15.38 -3.00 2.12
CA LEU A 110 15.07 -3.94 1.04
C LEU A 110 14.57 -5.25 1.63
N GLY A 111 13.53 -5.83 1.04
CA GLY A 111 13.02 -7.12 1.48
C GLY A 111 11.82 -7.63 0.72
N PRO A 112 11.38 -8.85 1.02
CA PRO A 112 10.15 -9.42 0.49
C PRO A 112 8.93 -8.87 1.24
N TYR A 113 7.82 -8.77 0.52
CA TYR A 113 6.53 -8.34 1.03
C TYR A 113 5.42 -9.18 0.40
N MET A 114 4.56 -9.78 1.21
CA MET A 114 3.37 -10.46 0.75
C MET A 114 2.19 -9.49 0.79
N ASP A 115 1.38 -9.51 -0.25
CA ASP A 115 0.34 -8.56 -0.54
C ASP A 115 -0.95 -9.28 -0.92
N VAL A 116 -2.05 -8.88 -0.34
CA VAL A 116 -3.40 -9.35 -0.66
C VAL A 116 -4.26 -8.14 -1.00
N ASP A 117 -4.78 -8.13 -2.21
CA ASP A 117 -5.65 -7.05 -2.73
C ASP A 117 -7.01 -7.64 -3.08
N LEU A 118 -8.06 -7.10 -2.50
CA LEU A 118 -9.45 -7.44 -2.78
C LEU A 118 -10.17 -6.17 -3.22
N MET A 119 -10.75 -6.18 -4.42
CA MET A 119 -11.46 -5.04 -4.96
C MET A 119 -12.84 -5.44 -5.48
N GLY A 120 -13.88 -4.87 -4.87
CA GLY A 120 -15.24 -4.90 -5.38
C GLY A 120 -15.55 -3.66 -6.21
N LYS A 121 -16.21 -3.86 -7.35
CA LYS A 121 -16.60 -2.79 -8.27
C LYS A 121 -18.08 -2.92 -8.60
N MET A 122 -18.78 -1.79 -8.66
CA MET A 122 -20.20 -1.72 -9.01
C MET A 122 -20.43 -0.68 -10.09
N HIS A 123 -21.02 -1.09 -11.20
CA HIS A 123 -21.40 -0.22 -12.31
C HIS A 123 -22.90 0.08 -12.26
N GLY A 124 -23.26 1.33 -11.98
CA GLY A 124 -24.64 1.72 -11.72
C GLY A 124 -25.61 1.62 -12.90
N SER A 125 -25.11 1.55 -14.12
CA SER A 125 -25.94 1.55 -15.35
C SER A 125 -25.91 0.22 -16.10
N SER A 126 -25.12 -0.76 -15.65
CA SER A 126 -25.04 -2.05 -16.34
C SER A 126 -26.10 -3.01 -15.80
N VAL A 127 -26.97 -3.49 -16.69
CA VAL A 127 -28.01 -4.47 -16.34
C VAL A 127 -27.46 -5.89 -16.32
N ASN A 128 -26.53 -6.21 -17.20
CA ASN A 128 -26.02 -7.57 -17.39
C ASN A 128 -24.84 -7.93 -16.48
N LYS A 129 -23.99 -6.95 -16.11
CA LYS A 129 -22.81 -7.14 -15.27
C LYS A 129 -22.63 -5.97 -14.31
N PRO A 130 -23.52 -5.83 -13.30
CA PRO A 130 -23.47 -4.67 -12.40
C PRO A 130 -22.32 -4.75 -11.39
N TYR A 131 -21.77 -5.93 -11.14
CA TYR A 131 -20.74 -6.17 -10.12
C TYR A 131 -19.54 -6.92 -10.69
N SER A 132 -18.37 -6.61 -10.19
CA SER A 132 -17.12 -7.36 -10.39
C SER A 132 -16.33 -7.40 -9.09
N MET A 133 -15.64 -8.49 -8.87
CA MET A 133 -14.75 -8.65 -7.71
C MET A 133 -13.44 -9.28 -8.17
N ASP A 134 -12.34 -8.64 -7.83
CA ASP A 134 -10.99 -9.10 -8.13
C ASP A 134 -10.28 -9.44 -6.80
N LEU A 135 -9.52 -10.51 -6.80
CA LEU A 135 -8.66 -10.91 -5.68
C LEU A 135 -7.27 -11.22 -6.22
N ALA A 136 -6.26 -10.64 -5.60
CA ALA A 136 -4.87 -10.94 -5.91
C ALA A 136 -4.09 -11.24 -4.63
N VAL A 137 -3.19 -12.21 -4.70
CA VAL A 137 -2.22 -12.53 -3.66
C VAL A 137 -0.84 -12.51 -4.30
N ASN A 138 0.01 -11.59 -3.91
CA ASN A 138 1.28 -11.32 -4.55
C ASN A 138 2.45 -11.44 -3.57
N LEU A 139 3.57 -11.94 -4.06
CA LEU A 139 4.87 -11.76 -3.46
C LEU A 139 5.56 -10.59 -4.17
N CYS A 140 5.84 -9.54 -3.42
CA CYS A 140 6.39 -8.29 -3.90
C CYS A 140 7.85 -8.11 -3.45
N ALA A 141 8.61 -7.40 -4.24
CA ALA A 141 9.84 -6.77 -3.79
C ALA A 141 9.50 -5.41 -3.16
N MET A 142 10.01 -5.16 -1.97
CA MET A 142 9.87 -3.90 -1.27
C MET A 142 11.24 -3.24 -1.12
N GLY A 143 11.33 -1.97 -1.50
CA GLY A 143 12.52 -1.15 -1.30
C GLY A 143 12.19 0.19 -0.68
N GLY A 144 13.14 0.80 0.02
CA GLY A 144 12.91 2.09 0.64
C GLY A 144 14.16 2.86 1.01
N LEU A 145 13.99 4.16 1.09
CA LEU A 145 14.97 5.12 1.58
C LEU A 145 14.33 5.92 2.71
N GLU A 146 15.02 6.02 3.82
CA GLU A 146 14.60 6.82 4.96
C GLU A 146 15.72 7.74 5.38
N TRP A 147 15.44 9.04 5.42
CA TRP A 147 16.38 10.05 5.85
C TRP A 147 15.83 10.80 7.06
N ALA A 148 16.52 10.63 8.20
CA ALA A 148 16.17 11.29 9.44
C ALA A 148 17.15 12.43 9.73
N PHE A 149 16.60 13.61 10.02
CA PHE A 149 17.39 14.78 10.33
C PHE A 149 16.72 15.64 11.40
N ARG A 150 17.49 16.48 12.04
CA ARG A 150 17.01 17.38 13.09
C ARG A 150 17.30 18.83 12.70
N ALA A 151 16.26 19.66 12.76
CA ALA A 151 16.41 21.10 12.58
C ALA A 151 15.88 21.81 13.84
N LYS A 152 16.75 22.58 14.49
CA LYS A 152 16.48 23.25 15.77
C LYS A 152 16.08 22.21 16.84
N LYS A 153 14.82 22.25 17.33
CA LYS A 153 14.28 21.36 18.37
C LYS A 153 13.32 20.29 17.83
N THR A 154 13.14 20.24 16.52
CA THR A 154 12.18 19.34 15.85
C THR A 154 12.93 18.30 15.05
N SER A 155 12.53 17.06 15.18
CA SER A 155 13.03 15.93 14.38
C SER A 155 12.11 15.72 13.19
N TYR A 156 12.72 15.43 12.06
CA TYR A 156 12.05 15.19 10.78
C TYR A 156 12.54 13.88 10.19
N ARG A 157 11.66 13.23 9.44
CA ARG A 157 12.00 12.02 8.70
C ARG A 157 11.31 12.05 7.34
N LEU A 158 12.10 11.96 6.28
CA LEU A 158 11.63 11.75 4.92
C LEU A 158 11.75 10.26 4.60
N ARG A 159 10.67 9.63 4.15
CA ARG A 159 10.65 8.22 3.78
C ARG A 159 10.08 8.07 2.38
N TYR A 160 10.78 7.35 1.53
CA TYR A 160 10.30 6.90 0.24
C TYR A 160 10.26 5.37 0.23
N MET A 161 9.12 4.81 -0.12
CA MET A 161 8.92 3.36 -0.22
C MET A 161 8.39 3.02 -1.60
N VAL A 162 8.87 1.91 -2.13
CA VAL A 162 8.39 1.31 -3.38
C VAL A 162 8.10 -0.17 -3.13
N ARG A 163 6.99 -0.65 -3.67
CA ARG A 163 6.62 -2.06 -3.70
C ARG A 163 6.24 -2.42 -5.13
N ALA A 164 6.75 -3.55 -5.61
CA ALA A 164 6.46 -4.06 -6.94
C ALA A 164 6.17 -5.56 -6.85
N ASN A 165 5.08 -6.01 -7.42
CA ASN A 165 4.78 -7.43 -7.47
C ASN A 165 5.80 -8.15 -8.34
N MET A 166 6.21 -9.35 -7.91
CA MET A 166 7.13 -10.22 -8.63
C MET A 166 6.41 -11.43 -9.19
N ILE A 167 5.70 -12.13 -8.32
CA ILE A 167 4.92 -13.33 -8.65
C ILE A 167 3.75 -13.44 -7.67
N GLY A 168 2.65 -14.03 -8.12
CA GLY A 168 1.47 -14.22 -7.28
C GLY A 168 0.43 -15.09 -7.94
N MET A 169 -0.77 -14.96 -7.42
CA MET A 169 -1.98 -15.56 -7.96
C MET A 169 -3.07 -14.51 -7.95
N ASP A 170 -3.82 -14.42 -9.02
CA ASP A 170 -5.00 -13.58 -9.11
C ASP A 170 -6.24 -14.37 -9.49
N TYR A 171 -7.38 -13.91 -9.01
CA TYR A 171 -8.70 -14.31 -9.41
C TYR A 171 -9.35 -13.14 -10.11
N LEU A 172 -9.65 -13.34 -11.39
CA LEU A 172 -10.30 -12.37 -12.25
C LEU A 172 -11.55 -13.00 -12.84
N PRO A 173 -12.71 -12.32 -12.78
CA PRO A 173 -13.91 -12.83 -13.40
C PRO A 173 -13.72 -12.90 -14.92
N ASP A 174 -14.09 -14.00 -15.51
CA ASP A 174 -14.05 -14.19 -16.96
C ASP A 174 -15.25 -13.49 -17.63
N TYR A 175 -15.09 -13.00 -18.85
CA TYR A 175 -16.16 -12.31 -19.61
C TYR A 175 -17.43 -13.16 -19.74
N TRP A 176 -17.28 -14.48 -19.77
CA TRP A 176 -18.37 -15.44 -19.94
C TRP A 176 -19.12 -15.74 -18.63
N HIS A 177 -18.55 -15.45 -17.47
CA HIS A 177 -19.20 -15.70 -16.18
C HIS A 177 -20.19 -14.57 -15.87
N SER A 178 -21.43 -14.95 -15.63
CA SER A 178 -22.42 -14.03 -15.07
C SER A 178 -22.15 -13.82 -13.57
N TYR A 179 -22.62 -12.73 -13.00
CA TYR A 179 -22.49 -12.48 -11.56
C TYR A 179 -23.18 -13.55 -10.69
N TYR A 180 -24.15 -14.30 -11.25
CA TYR A 180 -24.77 -15.45 -10.59
C TYR A 180 -23.80 -16.62 -10.43
N GLU A 181 -23.00 -16.90 -11.43
CA GLU A 181 -22.03 -17.99 -11.41
C GLU A 181 -20.87 -17.72 -10.45
N MET A 182 -20.51 -16.44 -10.22
CA MET A 182 -19.55 -16.07 -9.17
C MET A 182 -20.06 -16.41 -7.76
N GLY A 183 -21.38 -16.38 -7.53
CA GLY A 183 -22.01 -16.76 -6.26
C GLY A 183 -22.08 -18.27 -6.03
N GLU A 184 -21.98 -19.08 -7.07
CA GLU A 184 -22.05 -20.55 -6.99
C GLU A 184 -20.69 -21.24 -6.79
N GLY A 185 -19.62 -20.48 -6.56
CA GLY A 185 -18.34 -21.01 -6.10
C GLY A 185 -17.49 -21.66 -7.18
N VAL A 186 -17.47 -21.13 -8.38
CA VAL A 186 -16.51 -21.52 -9.43
C VAL A 186 -15.12 -21.03 -9.05
N LEU A 187 -14.44 -21.79 -8.19
CA LEU A 187 -13.04 -21.57 -7.78
C LEU A 187 -12.02 -21.88 -8.90
N GLY A 188 -12.47 -22.03 -10.16
CA GLY A 188 -11.64 -22.50 -11.26
C GLY A 188 -10.71 -21.49 -11.92
N ASP A 189 -10.80 -20.21 -11.59
CA ASP A 189 -10.13 -19.13 -12.33
C ASP A 189 -8.97 -18.48 -11.60
N PHE A 190 -8.36 -19.15 -10.63
CA PHE A 190 -7.08 -18.70 -10.06
C PHE A 190 -5.95 -18.88 -11.08
N ARG A 191 -5.18 -17.85 -11.27
CA ARG A 191 -4.13 -17.78 -12.29
C ARG A 191 -2.81 -17.36 -11.69
N CYS A 192 -1.73 -17.81 -12.33
CA CYS A 192 -0.41 -17.36 -11.98
C CYS A 192 -0.22 -15.91 -12.44
N ALA A 193 0.02 -15.03 -11.50
CA ALA A 193 0.27 -13.61 -11.69
C ALA A 193 1.78 -13.31 -11.64
N GLY A 194 2.25 -12.39 -12.46
CA GLY A 194 3.63 -11.96 -12.45
C GLY A 194 3.78 -10.65 -13.20
N MET A 195 4.98 -10.06 -13.20
CA MET A 195 5.24 -8.77 -13.85
C MET A 195 4.89 -8.74 -15.34
N TRP A 196 4.72 -9.91 -15.99
CA TRP A 196 4.38 -10.02 -17.42
C TRP A 196 2.88 -9.89 -17.72
N ASN A 197 1.99 -10.24 -16.78
CA ASN A 197 0.54 -10.20 -16.96
C ASN A 197 -0.22 -9.47 -15.84
N HIS A 198 0.45 -9.21 -14.73
CA HIS A 198 -0.07 -8.46 -13.59
C HIS A 198 1.02 -7.51 -13.10
N ARG A 199 0.83 -6.22 -13.26
CA ARG A 199 1.75 -5.19 -12.81
C ARG A 199 1.11 -4.42 -11.67
N HIS A 200 1.64 -4.57 -10.47
CA HIS A 200 1.24 -3.79 -9.30
C HIS A 200 2.46 -3.04 -8.77
N LEU A 201 2.40 -1.73 -8.82
CA LEU A 201 3.47 -0.84 -8.40
C LEU A 201 2.90 0.21 -7.44
N GLN A 202 3.49 0.28 -6.27
CA GLN A 202 3.13 1.25 -5.24
C GLN A 202 4.33 2.12 -4.91
N HIS A 203 4.14 3.43 -4.90
CA HIS A 203 5.11 4.42 -4.46
C HIS A 203 4.52 5.24 -3.33
N GLU A 204 5.28 5.49 -2.29
CA GLU A 204 4.86 6.32 -1.19
C GLU A 204 6.01 7.21 -0.73
N LEU A 205 5.83 8.52 -0.82
CA LEU A 205 6.76 9.52 -0.30
C LEU A 205 6.09 10.20 0.87
N THR A 206 6.66 10.05 2.06
CA THR A 206 6.11 10.61 3.29
C THR A 206 7.13 11.44 4.05
N PHE A 207 6.62 12.47 4.70
CA PHE A 207 7.38 13.37 5.55
C PHE A 207 6.75 13.38 6.94
N ASP A 208 7.52 12.91 7.93
CA ASP A 208 7.11 12.88 9.33
C ASP A 208 7.75 14.06 10.08
N MET A 209 6.94 14.72 10.87
CA MET A 209 7.32 15.85 11.69
C MET A 209 6.99 15.57 13.15
N GLN A 210 8.03 15.44 14.00
CA GLN A 210 7.87 15.20 15.43
C GLN A 210 7.66 16.53 16.18
N LEU A 211 6.43 16.78 16.58
CA LEU A 211 6.07 17.85 17.49
C LEU A 211 6.26 17.39 18.94
N LYS A 212 6.12 18.32 19.90
CA LYS A 212 6.37 18.04 21.32
C LYS A 212 5.62 16.80 21.89
N ARG A 213 4.41 16.51 21.41
CA ARG A 213 3.54 15.45 21.95
C ARG A 213 3.01 14.49 20.88
N SER A 214 3.19 14.79 19.61
CA SER A 214 2.64 14.01 18.50
C SER A 214 3.59 14.06 17.31
N THR A 215 3.59 13.00 16.53
CA THR A 215 4.29 12.96 15.25
C THR A 215 3.24 12.90 14.14
N TRP A 216 3.29 13.85 13.24
CA TRP A 216 2.40 13.94 12.10
C TRP A 216 3.11 13.49 10.84
N ARG A 217 2.36 12.80 10.00
CA ARG A 217 2.80 12.37 8.67
C ARG A 217 2.01 13.11 7.61
N VAL A 218 2.70 13.62 6.60
CA VAL A 218 2.12 14.10 5.34
C VAL A 218 2.86 13.45 4.19
N GLY A 219 2.18 13.22 3.08
CA GLY A 219 2.84 12.56 1.95
C GLY A 219 1.97 12.46 0.72
N ILE A 220 2.52 11.77 -0.27
CA ILE A 220 1.88 11.42 -1.52
C ILE A 220 2.06 9.93 -1.73
N ALA A 221 0.98 9.25 -2.09
CA ALA A 221 0.99 7.86 -2.51
C ALA A 221 0.53 7.77 -3.96
N HIS A 222 1.25 6.97 -4.75
CA HIS A 222 0.90 6.62 -6.12
C HIS A 222 0.80 5.10 -6.21
N GLU A 223 -0.25 4.62 -6.82
CA GLU A 223 -0.46 3.20 -7.07
C GLU A 223 -0.87 3.00 -8.52
N TYR A 224 -0.19 2.08 -9.17
CA TYR A 224 -0.50 1.63 -10.51
C TYR A 224 -0.75 0.13 -10.50
N LEU A 225 -1.91 -0.28 -11.00
CA LEU A 225 -2.31 -1.67 -11.12
C LEU A 225 -2.79 -1.92 -12.55
N GLU A 226 -2.19 -2.88 -13.23
CA GLU A 226 -2.57 -3.31 -14.56
C GLU A 226 -2.51 -4.83 -14.62
N TYR A 227 -3.56 -5.44 -15.10
CA TYR A 227 -3.55 -6.85 -15.47
C TYR A 227 -4.36 -7.07 -16.74
N GLY A 228 -3.95 -8.08 -17.50
CA GLY A 228 -4.62 -8.40 -18.75
C GLY A 228 -4.57 -9.87 -19.02
N GLU A 229 -5.70 -10.44 -19.41
CA GLU A 229 -5.79 -11.82 -19.82
C GLU A 229 -6.91 -12.05 -20.82
N ARG A 230 -6.68 -13.00 -21.76
CA ARG A 230 -7.64 -13.39 -22.81
C ARG A 230 -8.22 -12.21 -23.60
N GLY A 231 -7.41 -11.16 -23.79
CA GLY A 231 -7.80 -9.98 -24.56
C GLY A 231 -8.63 -8.95 -23.78
N MET A 232 -8.83 -9.14 -22.48
CA MET A 232 -9.40 -8.12 -21.57
C MET A 232 -8.31 -7.49 -20.73
N MET A 233 -8.40 -6.19 -20.57
CA MET A 233 -7.45 -5.42 -19.79
C MET A 233 -8.19 -4.70 -18.67
N PHE A 234 -7.58 -4.73 -17.49
CA PHE A 234 -7.91 -3.84 -16.39
C PHE A 234 -6.71 -2.94 -16.11
N SER A 235 -6.96 -1.68 -15.89
CA SER A 235 -5.94 -0.74 -15.40
C SER A 235 -6.54 0.20 -14.37
N ARG A 236 -5.80 0.47 -13.32
CA ARG A 236 -6.13 1.43 -12.27
C ARG A 236 -4.90 2.24 -11.90
N GLU A 237 -5.04 3.52 -11.89
CA GLU A 237 -4.02 4.44 -11.40
C GLU A 237 -4.62 5.34 -10.32
N MET A 238 -3.91 5.52 -9.22
CA MET A 238 -4.33 6.32 -8.09
C MET A 238 -3.21 7.22 -7.63
N VAL A 239 -3.52 8.49 -7.43
CA VAL A 239 -2.60 9.46 -6.81
C VAL A 239 -3.32 10.11 -5.65
N SER A 240 -2.79 9.99 -4.45
CA SER A 240 -3.43 10.49 -3.22
C SER A 240 -2.47 11.26 -2.34
N ALA A 241 -2.98 12.31 -1.72
CA ALA A 241 -2.39 12.93 -0.56
C ALA A 241 -2.61 12.02 0.66
N VAL A 242 -1.62 11.97 1.53
CA VAL A 242 -1.62 11.16 2.76
C VAL A 242 -1.44 12.11 3.94
N VAL A 243 -2.32 12.00 4.93
CA VAL A 243 -2.19 12.73 6.20
C VAL A 243 -2.44 11.76 7.35
N GLY A 244 -1.55 11.71 8.32
CA GLY A 244 -1.65 10.73 9.39
C GLY A 244 -0.93 11.11 10.68
N CYS A 245 -1.14 10.27 11.68
CA CYS A 245 -0.46 10.33 12.96
C CYS A 245 0.45 9.11 13.11
N VAL A 246 1.62 9.33 13.70
CA VAL A 246 2.64 8.32 13.96
C VAL A 246 2.78 8.15 15.47
N TRP A 247 2.66 6.91 15.93
CA TRP A 247 2.93 6.52 17.31
C TRP A 247 4.16 5.64 17.37
N GLN A 248 5.11 6.01 18.20
CA GLN A 248 6.31 5.23 18.44
C GLN A 248 6.34 4.79 19.89
N TYR A 249 6.57 3.52 20.16
CA TYR A 249 6.68 2.98 21.49
C TYR A 249 7.75 1.91 21.58
N LYS A 250 8.43 1.88 22.72
CA LYS A 250 9.45 0.86 23.03
C LYS A 250 8.84 -0.17 23.95
N THR A 251 8.93 -1.43 23.58
CA THR A 251 8.52 -2.51 24.47
C THR A 251 9.72 -2.95 25.28
N ARG A 252 9.71 -2.67 26.58
CA ARG A 252 10.72 -3.22 27.49
C ARG A 252 10.59 -4.75 27.51
N PRO A 253 11.68 -5.53 27.34
CA PRO A 253 11.61 -6.96 27.52
C PRO A 253 11.12 -7.24 28.95
N LYS A 254 10.11 -8.11 29.12
CA LYS A 254 9.77 -8.64 30.43
C LYS A 254 10.96 -9.46 30.89
N VAL A 255 11.67 -9.01 31.90
CA VAL A 255 12.66 -9.83 32.60
C VAL A 255 11.84 -10.93 33.28
N VAL A 256 11.90 -12.15 32.70
CA VAL A 256 11.38 -13.36 33.35
C VAL A 256 12.49 -13.79 34.29
N PHE A 257 12.27 -13.60 35.59
CA PHE A 257 13.10 -14.15 36.66
C PHE A 257 12.84 -15.65 36.80
#